data_7eda226c5932aa7a412841616f9ff535
#
_entry.id   7eda226c5932aa7a412841616f9ff535
#
_cell.length_a   1.000
_cell.length_b   1.000
_cell.length_c   1.000
_cell.angle_alpha   90.00
_cell.angle_beta   90.00
_cell.angle_gamma   90.00
#
_symmetry.space_group_name_H-M   'P 1'
#
loop_
_entity.id
_entity.type
_entity.pdbx_description
1 polymer ?
#
loop_
_entity_poly.entity_id
_entity_poly.type
_entity_poly.pdbx_seq_one_letter_code
_entity_poly.pdbx_strand_id
1 'polypeptide(L)'
;MRLNYTNTNDICFMKKLPFILLCGIALLTTACVSPSTTENAPEHIIGSWTVRAIDSIMLSDENVSYPVITFREEGRVDATAGCNTIGGEYTYAAATLTFSDNLCQTLMFCPDEEISRNEQLLTQAMDSVLSVATCGTDSLRLEGKHSMLLVKNP
;
A
#
# COMPACT_ATOMS: atom_id res chain seq x y z
N MET A 1 -10.30 -18.60 -29.22
CA MET A 1 -11.36 -17.78 -28.57
C MET A 1 -10.65 -16.56 -28.01
N ARG A 2 -10.79 -15.39 -28.63
CA ARG A 2 -10.09 -14.17 -28.20
C ARG A 2 -10.94 -13.52 -27.12
N LEU A 3 -10.43 -13.47 -25.90
CA LEU A 3 -11.00 -12.66 -24.84
C LEU A 3 -10.60 -11.19 -25.09
N ASN A 4 -11.59 -10.38 -25.44
CA ASN A 4 -11.43 -8.92 -25.50
C ASN A 4 -11.28 -8.40 -24.06
N TYR A 5 -10.08 -8.03 -23.70
CA TYR A 5 -9.80 -7.24 -22.49
C TYR A 5 -10.30 -5.82 -22.78
N THR A 6 -11.46 -5.50 -22.26
CA THR A 6 -11.94 -4.10 -22.26
C THR A 6 -11.10 -3.32 -21.27
N ASN A 7 -10.24 -2.48 -21.82
CA ASN A 7 -9.47 -1.46 -21.12
C ASN A 7 -10.44 -0.45 -20.50
N THR A 8 -10.91 -0.71 -19.29
CA THR A 8 -11.52 0.30 -18.45
C THR A 8 -10.39 1.03 -17.74
N ASN A 9 -10.09 2.24 -18.23
CA ASN A 9 -9.30 3.22 -17.52
C ASN A 9 -10.06 3.63 -16.24
N ASP A 10 -10.01 2.79 -15.20
CA ASP A 10 -10.38 3.19 -13.85
C ASP A 10 -9.25 4.08 -13.31
N ILE A 11 -9.20 5.30 -13.85
CA ILE A 11 -8.41 6.37 -13.27
C ILE A 11 -9.06 6.66 -11.92
N CYS A 12 -8.38 6.31 -10.85
CA CYS A 12 -8.74 6.70 -9.49
C CYS A 12 -8.64 8.24 -9.41
N PHE A 13 -9.72 8.93 -9.83
CA PHE A 13 -9.78 10.38 -9.91
C PHE A 13 -10.18 10.92 -8.53
N MET A 14 -9.25 11.57 -7.85
CA MET A 14 -9.56 12.31 -6.63
C MET A 14 -10.54 13.45 -6.96
N LYS A 15 -11.79 13.27 -6.57
CA LYS A 15 -12.83 14.30 -6.69
C LYS A 15 -12.53 15.41 -5.69
N LYS A 16 -11.84 16.47 -6.15
CA LYS A 16 -11.72 17.72 -5.37
C LYS A 16 -13.10 18.37 -5.26
N LEU A 17 -13.69 18.35 -4.07
CA LEU A 17 -14.86 19.17 -3.76
C LEU A 17 -14.41 20.63 -3.65
N PRO A 18 -15.14 21.59 -4.25
CA PRO A 18 -14.87 23.01 -4.05
C PRO A 18 -15.32 23.43 -2.64
N PHE A 19 -14.42 24.09 -1.94
CA PHE A 19 -14.60 24.67 -0.62
C PHE A 19 -15.54 25.89 -0.75
N ILE A 20 -16.78 25.75 -0.30
CA ILE A 20 -17.68 26.91 -0.15
C ILE A 20 -17.44 27.50 1.22
N LEU A 21 -16.94 28.73 1.20
CA LEU A 21 -16.67 29.60 2.35
C LEU A 21 -18.02 30.03 2.97
N LEU A 22 -18.30 29.60 4.20
CA LEU A 22 -19.33 30.22 5.03
C LEU A 22 -18.71 30.63 6.36
N CYS A 23 -18.60 31.95 6.52
CA CYS A 23 -18.12 32.66 7.70
C CYS A 23 -19.17 32.58 8.81
N GLY A 24 -18.82 32.02 9.95
CA GLY A 24 -19.66 32.02 11.16
C GLY A 24 -18.78 32.01 12.41
N ILE A 25 -18.68 33.18 13.06
CA ILE A 25 -17.92 33.41 14.28
C ILE A 25 -18.66 32.73 15.45
N ALA A 26 -18.00 31.81 16.15
CA ALA A 26 -18.33 31.42 17.50
C ALA A 26 -17.05 31.06 18.27
N LEU A 27 -16.70 31.94 19.21
CA LEU A 27 -15.67 31.70 20.23
C LEU A 27 -16.16 30.58 21.18
N LEU A 28 -15.50 29.45 21.18
CA LEU A 28 -15.55 28.48 22.27
C LEU A 28 -14.15 27.94 22.48
N THR A 29 -13.58 28.31 23.62
CA THR A 29 -12.32 27.75 24.14
C THR A 29 -12.51 26.26 24.43
N THR A 30 -11.98 25.41 23.61
CA THR A 30 -11.86 23.99 23.92
C THR A 30 -10.42 23.61 24.14
N ALA A 31 -10.16 23.09 25.33
CA ALA A 31 -8.90 22.54 25.76
C ALA A 31 -8.40 21.50 24.76
N CYS A 32 -7.12 21.63 24.35
CA CYS A 32 -6.42 20.60 23.62
C CYS A 32 -6.27 19.36 24.51
N VAL A 33 -7.16 18.41 24.32
CA VAL A 33 -6.89 17.01 24.68
C VAL A 33 -6.24 16.41 23.45
N SER A 34 -4.93 16.18 23.50
CA SER A 34 -4.25 15.33 22.54
C SER A 34 -4.64 13.88 22.86
N PRO A 35 -5.44 13.20 22.04
CA PRO A 35 -5.53 11.76 22.17
C PRO A 35 -4.26 11.18 21.56
N SER A 36 -3.38 10.64 22.39
CA SER A 36 -2.44 9.62 21.95
C SER A 36 -3.24 8.34 21.70
N THR A 37 -4.03 8.34 20.66
CA THR A 37 -4.64 7.14 20.15
C THR A 37 -3.61 6.50 19.24
N THR A 38 -3.06 5.39 19.64
CA THR A 38 -2.49 4.42 18.71
C THR A 38 -3.66 4.01 17.84
N GLU A 39 -3.81 4.67 16.70
CA GLU A 39 -4.88 4.40 15.76
C GLU A 39 -4.54 3.03 15.15
N ASN A 40 -5.24 1.99 15.60
CA ASN A 40 -5.14 0.68 14.98
C ASN A 40 -5.37 0.86 13.48
N ALA A 41 -4.55 0.17 12.68
CA ALA A 41 -4.72 0.20 11.24
C ALA A 41 -6.18 -0.08 10.89
N PRO A 42 -6.82 0.74 10.04
CA PRO A 42 -8.22 0.56 9.75
C PRO A 42 -8.43 -0.80 9.08
N GLU A 43 -9.52 -1.45 9.42
CA GLU A 43 -9.89 -2.79 8.97
C GLU A 43 -9.74 -2.98 7.45
N HIS A 44 -9.89 -1.91 6.67
CA HIS A 44 -9.82 -1.99 5.21
C HIS A 44 -8.40 -2.25 4.64
N ILE A 45 -7.31 -1.98 5.39
CA ILE A 45 -5.95 -2.32 4.92
C ILE A 45 -5.47 -3.67 5.44
N ILE A 46 -6.06 -4.18 6.52
CA ILE A 46 -5.70 -5.48 7.09
C ILE A 46 -5.99 -6.61 6.10
N GLY A 47 -5.05 -7.51 5.95
CA GLY A 47 -5.15 -8.68 5.08
C GLY A 47 -3.99 -8.82 4.10
N SER A 48 -4.12 -9.79 3.19
CA SER A 48 -3.12 -10.07 2.16
C SER A 48 -3.48 -9.43 0.84
N TRP A 49 -2.48 -8.81 0.23
CA TRP A 49 -2.61 -8.03 -0.99
C TRP A 49 -1.58 -8.46 -2.02
N THR A 50 -2.03 -8.75 -3.22
CA THR A 50 -1.17 -8.99 -4.39
C THR A 50 -0.70 -7.65 -4.95
N VAL A 51 0.61 -7.47 -5.14
CA VAL A 51 1.20 -6.29 -5.78
C VAL A 51 1.14 -6.46 -7.29
N ARG A 52 0.33 -5.66 -7.97
CA ARG A 52 0.12 -5.73 -9.43
C ARG A 52 1.05 -4.80 -10.21
N ALA A 53 1.43 -3.69 -9.62
CA ALA A 53 2.36 -2.75 -10.23
C ALA A 53 3.20 -2.03 -9.19
N ILE A 54 4.41 -1.67 -9.55
CA ILE A 54 5.32 -0.78 -8.81
C ILE A 54 5.84 0.26 -9.80
N ASP A 55 5.71 1.56 -9.49
CA ASP A 55 6.16 2.68 -10.33
C ASP A 55 5.70 2.57 -11.80
N SER A 56 4.46 2.21 -12.03
CA SER A 56 3.89 1.97 -13.37
C SER A 56 4.47 0.76 -14.11
N ILE A 57 5.36 -0.02 -13.50
CA ILE A 57 5.82 -1.30 -14.02
C ILE A 57 4.78 -2.34 -13.62
N MET A 58 4.06 -2.88 -14.60
CA MET A 58 3.17 -4.02 -14.36
C MET A 58 4.01 -5.26 -14.11
N LEU A 59 3.74 -5.92 -12.99
CA LEU A 59 4.36 -7.20 -12.69
C LEU A 59 3.61 -8.29 -13.43
N SER A 60 4.33 -9.20 -14.08
CA SER A 60 3.72 -10.27 -14.85
C SER A 60 3.69 -11.57 -14.04
N ASP A 61 2.74 -12.44 -14.35
CA ASP A 61 2.54 -13.73 -13.68
C ASP A 61 2.69 -14.94 -14.62
N GLU A 62 3.13 -14.71 -15.87
CA GLU A 62 3.16 -15.80 -16.86
C GLU A 62 4.00 -16.99 -16.40
N ASN A 63 5.01 -16.77 -15.55
CA ASN A 63 5.87 -17.81 -15.00
C ASN A 63 6.28 -17.61 -13.54
N VAL A 64 5.85 -16.53 -12.90
CA VAL A 64 6.30 -16.12 -11.56
C VAL A 64 5.12 -15.63 -10.74
N SER A 65 5.05 -16.03 -9.48
CA SER A 65 4.03 -15.53 -8.57
C SER A 65 4.21 -14.05 -8.32
N TYR A 66 3.10 -13.31 -8.30
CA TYR A 66 3.08 -11.90 -7.91
C TYR A 66 3.63 -11.73 -6.49
N PRO A 67 4.33 -10.62 -6.22
CA PRO A 67 4.65 -10.24 -4.86
C PRO A 67 3.37 -10.06 -4.02
N VAL A 68 3.46 -10.43 -2.76
CA VAL A 68 2.36 -10.32 -1.78
C VAL A 68 2.83 -9.50 -0.60
N ILE A 69 1.98 -8.58 -0.13
CA ILE A 69 2.14 -7.88 1.14
C ILE A 69 0.97 -8.24 2.04
N THR A 70 1.26 -8.61 3.28
CA THR A 70 0.25 -8.92 4.30
C THR A 70 0.37 -7.93 5.44
N PHE A 71 -0.65 -7.09 5.59
CA PHE A 71 -0.80 -6.21 6.75
C PHE A 71 -1.56 -6.96 7.84
N ARG A 72 -0.93 -7.10 9.00
CA ARG A 72 -1.53 -7.73 10.17
C ARG A 72 -2.00 -6.69 11.17
N GLU A 73 -2.85 -7.10 12.05
CA GLU A 73 -3.17 -6.34 13.27
C GLU A 73 -1.88 -5.99 14.03
N GLU A 74 -1.98 -5.04 14.95
CA GLU A 74 -0.86 -4.57 15.78
C GLU A 74 0.32 -3.95 14.99
N GLY A 75 0.07 -3.52 13.74
CA GLY A 75 1.08 -2.82 12.95
C GLY A 75 2.20 -3.72 12.42
N ARG A 76 1.96 -5.01 12.24
CA ARG A 76 2.93 -5.94 11.67
C ARG A 76 2.71 -6.15 10.18
N VAL A 77 3.81 -6.26 9.44
CA VAL A 77 3.79 -6.49 7.99
C VAL A 77 4.73 -7.61 7.61
N ASP A 78 4.28 -8.45 6.68
CA ASP A 78 5.09 -9.44 5.98
C ASP A 78 4.94 -9.22 4.46
N ALA A 79 6.03 -9.37 3.71
CA ALA A 79 5.99 -9.29 2.26
C ALA A 79 6.94 -10.31 1.63
N THR A 80 6.62 -10.78 0.43
CA THR A 80 7.47 -11.67 -0.36
C THR A 80 7.25 -11.45 -1.84
N ALA A 81 8.30 -11.62 -2.63
CA ALA A 81 8.22 -11.66 -4.08
C ALA A 81 8.64 -13.02 -4.64
N GLY A 82 8.80 -14.02 -3.78
CA GLY A 82 9.07 -15.41 -4.15
C GLY A 82 10.24 -16.05 -3.39
N CYS A 83 11.47 -15.55 -3.53
CA CYS A 83 12.64 -16.16 -2.87
C CYS A 83 12.80 -15.69 -1.43
N ASN A 84 12.70 -14.39 -1.21
CA ASN A 84 12.93 -13.79 0.10
C ASN A 84 11.65 -13.25 0.73
N THR A 85 11.68 -13.14 2.05
CA THR A 85 10.60 -12.56 2.85
C THR A 85 11.12 -11.32 3.56
N ILE A 86 10.29 -10.26 3.54
CA ILE A 86 10.49 -9.04 4.30
C ILE A 86 9.50 -9.08 5.46
N GLY A 87 9.95 -8.78 6.67
CA GLY A 87 9.09 -8.69 7.85
C GLY A 87 9.43 -7.46 8.68
N GLY A 88 8.45 -6.90 9.37
CA GLY A 88 8.66 -5.76 10.24
C GLY A 88 7.36 -5.14 10.73
N GLU A 89 7.42 -3.85 11.00
CA GLU A 89 6.29 -3.09 11.52
C GLU A 89 5.91 -1.97 10.56
N TYR A 90 4.67 -1.53 10.66
CA TYR A 90 4.15 -0.35 9.98
C TYR A 90 3.28 0.46 10.92
N THR A 91 3.12 1.73 10.62
CA THR A 91 2.13 2.61 11.24
C THR A 91 1.18 3.11 10.17
N TYR A 92 -0.08 3.35 10.56
CA TYR A 92 -1.08 3.94 9.69
C TYR A 92 -1.83 5.03 10.45
N ALA A 93 -1.81 6.24 9.92
CA ALA A 93 -2.53 7.37 10.49
C ALA A 93 -2.89 8.37 9.38
N ALA A 94 -4.09 8.92 9.42
CA ALA A 94 -4.56 9.95 8.48
C ALA A 94 -4.33 9.57 6.99
N ALA A 95 -4.66 8.34 6.61
CA ALA A 95 -4.44 7.78 5.27
C ALA A 95 -2.96 7.75 4.83
N THR A 96 -2.04 7.74 5.78
CA THR A 96 -0.59 7.59 5.55
C THR A 96 -0.11 6.30 6.17
N LEU A 97 0.58 5.50 5.39
CA LEU A 97 1.27 4.28 5.79
C LEU A 97 2.77 4.56 5.86
N THR A 98 3.41 4.17 6.94
CA THR A 98 4.86 4.28 7.11
C THR A 98 5.39 2.94 7.56
N PHE A 99 6.31 2.37 6.81
CA PHE A 99 7.07 1.21 7.25
C PHE A 99 8.17 1.62 8.21
N SER A 100 8.48 0.77 9.17
CA SER A 100 9.56 1.06 10.13
C SER A 100 10.94 0.91 9.46
N ASP A 101 11.93 1.66 9.95
CA ASP A 101 13.32 1.56 9.48
C ASP A 101 13.98 0.20 9.83
N ASN A 102 13.29 -0.64 10.62
CA ASN A 102 13.77 -1.94 11.08
C ASN A 102 13.17 -3.11 10.29
N LEU A 103 12.86 -2.93 9.01
CA LEU A 103 12.46 -4.05 8.16
C LEU A 103 13.62 -5.04 8.04
N CYS A 104 13.32 -6.33 8.28
CA CYS A 104 14.26 -7.42 8.14
C CYS A 104 13.94 -8.23 6.90
N GLN A 105 14.96 -8.57 6.11
CA GLN A 105 14.80 -9.40 4.92
C GLN A 105 15.70 -10.63 5.01
N THR A 106 15.18 -11.78 4.56
CA THR A 106 16.04 -12.96 4.31
C THR A 106 16.92 -12.67 3.08
N LEU A 107 18.09 -13.28 3.02
CA LEU A 107 19.07 -13.07 1.94
C LEU A 107 19.43 -14.41 1.29
N MET A 108 18.44 -15.07 0.72
CA MET A 108 18.66 -16.28 -0.06
C MET A 108 19.03 -15.91 -1.50
N PHE A 109 19.92 -16.71 -2.10
CA PHE A 109 20.22 -16.58 -3.52
C PHE A 109 18.97 -16.95 -4.33
N CYS A 110 18.54 -16.04 -5.21
CA CYS A 110 17.42 -16.23 -6.11
C CYS A 110 17.96 -16.43 -7.54
N PRO A 111 17.86 -17.64 -8.11
CA PRO A 111 18.35 -17.90 -9.46
C PRO A 111 17.48 -17.30 -10.56
N ASP A 112 16.24 -16.92 -10.24
CA ASP A 112 15.32 -16.32 -11.19
C ASP A 112 15.50 -14.80 -11.19
N GLU A 113 15.86 -14.25 -12.35
CA GLU A 113 16.14 -12.82 -12.52
C GLU A 113 14.89 -11.96 -12.37
N GLU A 114 13.72 -12.45 -12.78
CA GLU A 114 12.46 -11.73 -12.68
C GLU A 114 12.01 -11.64 -11.21
N ILE A 115 12.07 -12.73 -10.48
CA ILE A 115 11.81 -12.75 -9.03
C ILE A 115 12.77 -11.80 -8.33
N SER A 116 14.07 -11.89 -8.61
CA SER A 116 15.08 -11.03 -8.00
C SER A 116 14.83 -9.56 -8.25
N ARG A 117 14.41 -9.20 -9.47
CA ARG A 117 14.01 -7.84 -9.81
C ARG A 117 12.76 -7.40 -9.04
N ASN A 118 11.75 -8.24 -8.96
CA ASN A 118 10.51 -7.94 -8.24
C ASN A 118 10.77 -7.76 -6.74
N GLU A 119 11.68 -8.54 -6.15
CA GLU A 119 12.14 -8.36 -4.76
C GLU A 119 12.80 -7.01 -4.54
N GLN A 120 13.69 -6.59 -5.44
CA GLN A 120 14.35 -5.29 -5.36
C GLN A 120 13.35 -4.14 -5.46
N LEU A 121 12.41 -4.20 -6.40
CA LEU A 121 11.36 -3.19 -6.56
C LEU A 121 10.49 -3.11 -5.31
N LEU A 122 10.07 -4.26 -4.77
CA LEU A 122 9.25 -4.33 -3.56
C LEU A 122 9.98 -3.74 -2.35
N THR A 123 11.25 -4.11 -2.14
CA THR A 123 12.07 -3.59 -1.03
C THR A 123 12.22 -2.08 -1.11
N GLN A 124 12.50 -1.55 -2.31
CA GLN A 124 12.61 -0.10 -2.52
C GLN A 124 11.29 0.64 -2.28
N ALA A 125 10.17 0.03 -2.69
CA ALA A 125 8.86 0.63 -2.48
C ALA A 125 8.43 0.63 -1.00
N MET A 126 8.87 -0.35 -0.22
CA MET A 126 8.62 -0.41 1.22
C MET A 126 9.54 0.51 2.04
N ASP A 127 10.60 1.07 1.46
CA ASP A 127 11.49 2.05 2.11
C ASP A 127 10.96 3.49 1.92
N SER A 128 9.67 3.71 2.19
CA SER A 128 9.07 5.03 2.00
C SER A 128 7.80 5.24 2.83
N VAL A 129 7.45 6.52 3.00
CA VAL A 129 6.15 6.93 3.52
C VAL A 129 5.17 7.02 2.36
N LEU A 130 4.01 6.39 2.49
CA LEU A 130 3.05 6.21 1.42
C LEU A 130 1.68 6.78 1.81
N SER A 131 1.09 7.59 0.96
CA SER A 131 -0.34 7.91 1.07
C SER A 131 -1.16 6.72 0.54
N VAL A 132 -2.26 6.42 1.20
CA VAL A 132 -3.13 5.29 0.87
C VAL A 132 -4.43 5.80 0.30
N ALA A 133 -4.77 5.37 -0.91
CA ALA A 133 -6.06 5.60 -1.55
C ALA A 133 -6.74 4.27 -1.86
N THR A 134 -8.02 4.16 -1.54
CA THR A 134 -8.83 3.02 -1.94
C THR A 134 -9.32 3.20 -3.38
N CYS A 135 -9.18 2.17 -4.20
CA CYS A 135 -9.67 2.14 -5.57
C CYS A 135 -10.70 1.02 -5.69
N GLY A 136 -11.99 1.36 -5.50
CA GLY A 136 -13.04 0.36 -5.36
C GLY A 136 -13.00 -0.36 -4.01
N THR A 137 -13.54 -1.60 -3.96
CA THR A 137 -13.63 -2.40 -2.73
C THR A 137 -12.39 -3.23 -2.44
N ASP A 138 -11.67 -3.64 -3.48
CA ASP A 138 -10.65 -4.68 -3.40
C ASP A 138 -9.29 -4.23 -3.94
N SER A 139 -9.07 -2.93 -4.03
CA SER A 139 -7.79 -2.38 -4.50
C SER A 139 -7.34 -1.20 -3.67
N LEU A 140 -6.03 -1.13 -3.40
CA LEU A 140 -5.36 -0.02 -2.76
C LEU A 140 -4.30 0.54 -3.69
N ARG A 141 -4.20 1.86 -3.72
CA ARG A 141 -3.10 2.57 -4.32
C ARG A 141 -2.28 3.23 -3.23
N LEU A 142 -1.01 2.87 -3.18
CA LEU A 142 -0.04 3.44 -2.27
C LEU A 142 0.84 4.40 -3.07
N GLU A 143 0.98 5.64 -2.65
CA GLU A 143 1.72 6.68 -3.37
C GLU A 143 2.71 7.40 -2.45
N GLY A 144 3.97 7.47 -2.87
CA GLY A 144 5.07 8.13 -2.18
C GLY A 144 6.25 8.35 -3.11
N LYS A 145 7.46 8.13 -2.64
CA LYS A 145 8.66 8.10 -3.49
C LYS A 145 8.54 7.02 -4.57
N HIS A 146 7.94 5.90 -4.20
CA HIS A 146 7.52 4.82 -5.10
C HIS A 146 6.01 4.63 -4.97
N SER A 147 5.38 4.13 -6.01
CA SER A 147 3.95 3.83 -6.00
C SER A 147 3.71 2.33 -6.13
N MET A 148 2.67 1.83 -5.46
CA MET A 148 2.24 0.44 -5.59
C MET A 148 0.74 0.35 -5.83
N LEU A 149 0.34 -0.55 -6.73
CA LEU A 149 -1.05 -0.96 -6.90
C LEU A 149 -1.24 -2.36 -6.28
N LEU A 150 -2.10 -2.43 -5.29
CA LEU A 150 -2.41 -3.66 -4.56
C LEU A 150 -3.84 -4.12 -4.87
N VAL A 151 -4.03 -5.42 -5.03
CA VAL A 151 -5.35 -6.05 -5.18
C VAL A 151 -5.51 -7.08 -4.07
N LYS A 152 -6.65 -7.04 -3.38
CA LYS A 152 -6.94 -7.93 -2.25
C LYS A 152 -6.97 -9.39 -2.70
N ASN A 153 -6.30 -10.24 -1.94
CA ASN A 153 -6.40 -11.68 -2.14
C ASN A 153 -7.75 -12.17 -1.60
N PRO A 154 -8.41 -13.08 -2.32
CA PRO A 154 -9.69 -13.65 -1.90
C PRO A 154 -9.59 -14.48 -0.61
#